data_1da168d0b4a78dd0beb4a1bad7b9126f
#
_entry.id   1da168d0b4a78dd0beb4a1bad7b9126f
#
_cell.length_a   1.000
_cell.length_b   1.000
_cell.length_c   1.000
_cell.angle_alpha   90.00
_cell.angle_beta   90.00
_cell.angle_gamma   90.00
#
_symmetry.space_group_name_H-M   'P 1'
#
loop_
_entity.id
_entity.type
_entity.pdbx_description
1 polymer ?
#
loop_
_entity_poly.entity_id
_entity_poly.type
_entity_poly.pdbx_seq_one_letter_code
_entity_poly.pdbx_strand_id
1 'polypeptide(L)'
;MSYPAIRMRRMRRDAFSRALMRETVMSPSDLILPVFVQEGSGEVRDAVASMPGVARLSIQALLKVAEQAQELGVPELALFPHIEDGKTTADGREAFNDDGLVQRAVRALKSRFPELGVICDDALDPFTTHGQDGLIDDAGYILNDETVAALVQQALSQARAGADFVAPSDMMDGR
;
A
#
# COMPACT_ATOMS: atom_id res chain seq x y z
N MET A 1 11.30 -8.24 -50.50
CA MET A 1 10.75 -9.51 -49.95
C MET A 1 9.96 -9.20 -48.72
N SER A 2 8.72 -9.67 -48.61
CA SER A 2 7.76 -9.32 -47.59
C SER A 2 7.16 -10.59 -46.95
N TYR A 3 6.41 -10.43 -45.86
CA TYR A 3 5.58 -11.47 -45.27
C TYR A 3 4.62 -12.05 -46.33
N PRO A 4 4.35 -13.38 -46.34
CA PRO A 4 4.86 -14.41 -45.43
C PRO A 4 6.17 -15.09 -45.88
N ALA A 5 6.79 -14.66 -46.96
CA ALA A 5 8.02 -15.26 -47.51
C ALA A 5 9.21 -15.09 -46.56
N ILE A 6 9.30 -13.95 -45.87
CA ILE A 6 10.29 -13.70 -44.83
C ILE A 6 9.60 -13.55 -43.48
N ARG A 7 10.07 -14.30 -42.48
CA ARG A 7 9.63 -14.22 -41.10
C ARG A 7 10.83 -13.81 -40.21
N MET A 8 10.78 -12.61 -39.67
CA MET A 8 11.85 -12.02 -38.88
C MET A 8 11.89 -12.61 -37.47
N ARG A 9 12.19 -13.92 -37.37
CA ARG A 9 12.15 -14.67 -36.10
C ARG A 9 13.53 -14.95 -35.50
N ARG A 10 14.59 -14.70 -36.21
CA ARG A 10 15.96 -15.02 -35.79
C ARG A 10 16.32 -14.39 -34.46
N MET A 11 15.94 -13.13 -34.26
CA MET A 11 16.22 -12.41 -33.00
C MET A 11 15.33 -12.82 -31.82
N ARG A 12 14.32 -13.65 -32.04
CA ARG A 12 13.44 -14.19 -30.99
C ARG A 12 13.75 -15.62 -30.58
N ARG A 13 14.61 -16.29 -31.35
CA ARG A 13 14.84 -17.72 -31.24
C ARG A 13 15.58 -18.10 -29.95
N ASP A 14 16.70 -17.46 -29.70
CA ASP A 14 17.63 -17.85 -28.67
C ASP A 14 17.59 -16.85 -27.49
N ALA A 15 17.97 -17.32 -26.28
CA ALA A 15 17.93 -16.48 -25.09
C ALA A 15 18.82 -15.25 -25.19
N PHE A 16 20.04 -15.41 -25.75
CA PHE A 16 20.98 -14.30 -25.91
C PHE A 16 20.46 -13.26 -26.90
N SER A 17 19.85 -13.69 -28.02
CA SER A 17 19.32 -12.75 -29.00
C SER A 17 18.09 -11.99 -28.46
N ARG A 18 17.22 -12.67 -27.68
CA ARG A 18 16.12 -11.98 -26.99
C ARG A 18 16.64 -10.98 -25.96
N ALA A 19 17.71 -11.32 -25.24
CA ALA A 19 18.33 -10.41 -24.28
C ALA A 19 18.89 -9.15 -24.95
N LEU A 20 19.57 -9.31 -26.12
CA LEU A 20 20.09 -8.19 -26.89
C LEU A 20 19.00 -7.25 -27.44
N MET A 21 17.83 -7.82 -27.79
CA MET A 21 16.72 -7.07 -28.38
C MET A 21 15.68 -6.60 -27.38
N ARG A 22 15.91 -6.82 -26.09
CA ARG A 22 14.98 -6.41 -25.04
C ARG A 22 14.96 -4.89 -24.90
N GLU A 23 13.78 -4.29 -25.10
CA GLU A 23 13.57 -2.85 -24.96
C GLU A 23 13.28 -2.45 -23.49
N THR A 24 12.63 -3.36 -22.74
CA THR A 24 12.28 -3.14 -21.34
C THR A 24 13.04 -4.09 -20.43
N VAL A 25 13.67 -3.55 -19.41
CA VAL A 25 14.34 -4.30 -18.34
C VAL A 25 13.63 -3.98 -17.04
N MET A 26 13.17 -5.00 -16.33
CA MET A 26 12.63 -4.86 -14.98
C MET A 26 13.74 -5.08 -13.97
N SER A 27 13.85 -4.18 -13.01
CA SER A 27 14.77 -4.24 -11.88
C SER A 27 13.98 -4.16 -10.55
N PRO A 28 14.58 -4.51 -9.41
CA PRO A 28 13.92 -4.32 -8.11
C PRO A 28 13.45 -2.89 -7.86
N SER A 29 14.14 -1.89 -8.42
CA SER A 29 13.77 -0.48 -8.29
C SER A 29 12.49 -0.05 -9.05
N ASP A 30 11.94 -0.96 -9.85
CA ASP A 30 10.63 -0.75 -10.52
C ASP A 30 9.46 -1.31 -9.70
N LEU A 31 9.74 -1.83 -8.49
CA LEU A 31 8.75 -2.54 -7.67
C LEU A 31 8.37 -1.73 -6.44
N ILE A 32 7.08 -1.78 -6.10
CA ILE A 32 6.53 -1.33 -4.82
C ILE A 32 6.00 -2.58 -4.11
N LEU A 33 6.38 -2.79 -2.86
CA LEU A 33 5.92 -3.94 -2.08
C LEU A 33 4.69 -3.57 -1.24
N PRO A 34 3.49 -4.08 -1.56
CA PRO A 34 2.32 -3.91 -0.71
C PRO A 34 2.44 -4.78 0.55
N VAL A 35 2.12 -4.21 1.70
CA VAL A 35 2.18 -4.89 3.00
C VAL A 35 0.94 -4.59 3.83
N PHE A 36 0.38 -5.63 4.45
CA PHE A 36 -0.72 -5.49 5.40
C PHE A 36 -0.16 -5.34 6.81
N VAL A 37 -0.60 -4.31 7.52
CA VAL A 37 -0.19 -4.05 8.91
C VAL A 37 -1.36 -4.25 9.86
N GLN A 38 -1.07 -4.82 11.04
CA GLN A 38 -2.04 -5.06 12.10
C GLN A 38 -1.46 -4.75 13.47
N GLU A 39 -2.30 -4.64 14.46
CA GLU A 39 -1.87 -4.59 15.85
C GLU A 39 -1.22 -5.91 16.28
N GLY A 40 -0.33 -5.83 17.25
CA GLY A 40 0.33 -6.99 17.82
C GLY A 40 1.61 -6.62 18.56
N SER A 41 1.92 -7.35 19.60
CA SER A 41 3.19 -7.24 20.34
C SER A 41 4.16 -8.30 19.87
N GLY A 42 5.41 -7.93 19.64
CA GLY A 42 6.40 -8.85 19.06
C GLY A 42 6.24 -9.04 17.55
N GLU A 43 6.84 -10.10 17.04
CA GLU A 43 6.81 -10.45 15.62
C GLU A 43 5.60 -11.32 15.27
N VAL A 44 4.45 -10.70 15.10
CA VAL A 44 3.23 -11.41 14.70
C VAL A 44 3.12 -11.39 13.18
N ARG A 45 2.79 -12.55 12.59
CA ARG A 45 2.53 -12.75 11.17
C ARG A 45 1.32 -13.66 11.01
N ASP A 46 0.19 -13.09 10.67
CA ASP A 46 -1.06 -13.82 10.47
C ASP A 46 -1.33 -14.00 8.97
N ALA A 47 -1.29 -15.24 8.52
CA ALA A 47 -1.46 -15.55 7.10
C ALA A 47 -2.85 -15.14 6.60
N VAL A 48 -2.90 -14.51 5.42
CA VAL A 48 -4.15 -14.20 4.73
C VAL A 48 -4.58 -15.41 3.91
N ALA A 49 -5.64 -16.10 4.34
CA ALA A 49 -6.04 -17.41 3.78
C ALA A 49 -6.31 -17.36 2.26
N SER A 50 -6.86 -16.24 1.75
CA SER A 50 -7.15 -16.03 0.33
C SER A 50 -5.93 -15.62 -0.50
N MET A 51 -4.79 -15.28 0.14
CA MET A 51 -3.59 -14.78 -0.52
C MET A 51 -2.36 -15.57 -0.08
N PRO A 52 -2.08 -16.73 -0.72
CA PRO A 52 -0.94 -17.58 -0.35
C PRO A 52 0.39 -16.82 -0.34
N GLY A 53 1.14 -16.93 0.76
CA GLY A 53 2.42 -16.22 0.96
C GLY A 53 2.30 -14.80 1.50
N VAL A 54 1.09 -14.25 1.65
CA VAL A 54 0.83 -12.93 2.23
C VAL A 54 0.39 -13.07 3.69
N ALA A 55 0.86 -12.16 4.53
CA ALA A 55 0.48 -12.12 5.95
C ALA A 55 0.22 -10.67 6.40
N ARG A 56 -0.64 -10.53 7.40
CA ARG A 56 -0.77 -9.30 8.18
C ARG A 56 0.36 -9.25 9.20
N LEU A 57 1.02 -8.12 9.31
CA LEU A 57 2.27 -7.96 10.03
C LEU A 57 2.09 -6.99 11.21
N SER A 58 2.54 -7.38 12.40
CA SER A 58 2.80 -6.39 13.46
C SER A 58 3.91 -5.42 13.03
N ILE A 59 4.04 -4.27 13.68
CA ILE A 59 5.09 -3.29 13.37
C ILE A 59 6.50 -3.91 13.45
N GLN A 60 6.75 -4.81 14.40
CA GLN A 60 8.06 -5.47 14.49
C GLN A 60 8.32 -6.45 13.33
N ALA A 61 7.30 -7.18 12.90
CA ALA A 61 7.40 -8.04 11.73
C ALA A 61 7.53 -7.22 10.43
N LEU A 62 6.84 -6.07 10.33
CA LEU A 62 6.95 -5.13 9.22
C LEU A 62 8.39 -4.60 9.06
N LEU A 63 9.05 -4.23 10.15
CA LEU A 63 10.44 -3.76 10.10
C LEU A 63 11.40 -4.81 9.53
N LYS A 64 11.17 -6.10 9.77
CA LYS A 64 11.96 -7.18 9.14
C LYS A 64 11.69 -7.34 7.67
N VAL A 65 10.44 -7.15 7.24
CA VAL A 65 10.08 -7.15 5.81
C VAL A 65 10.70 -5.95 5.10
N ALA A 66 10.70 -4.79 5.74
CA ALA A 66 11.34 -3.59 5.21
C ALA A 66 12.86 -3.77 5.04
N GLU A 67 13.53 -4.39 6.01
CA GLU A 67 14.96 -4.74 5.92
C GLU A 67 15.23 -5.64 4.70
N GLN A 68 14.45 -6.70 4.52
CA GLN A 68 14.56 -7.59 3.37
C GLN A 68 14.28 -6.88 2.04
N ALA A 69 13.26 -6.00 1.99
CA ALA A 69 12.94 -5.23 0.79
C ALA A 69 14.12 -4.33 0.39
N GLN A 70 14.73 -3.64 1.35
CA GLN A 70 15.91 -2.80 1.14
C GLN A 70 17.12 -3.62 0.67
N GLU A 71 17.39 -4.77 1.27
CA GLU A 71 18.48 -5.69 0.85
C GLU A 71 18.29 -6.19 -0.58
N LEU A 72 17.04 -6.41 -1.00
CA LEU A 72 16.68 -6.83 -2.36
C LEU A 72 16.63 -5.68 -3.37
N GLY A 73 16.79 -4.43 -2.91
CA GLY A 73 16.76 -3.24 -3.76
C GLY A 73 15.35 -2.77 -4.13
N VAL A 74 14.31 -3.22 -3.41
CA VAL A 74 12.94 -2.69 -3.54
C VAL A 74 12.88 -1.36 -2.79
N PRO A 75 12.58 -0.23 -3.47
CA PRO A 75 12.76 1.10 -2.89
C PRO A 75 11.60 1.55 -2.01
N GLU A 76 10.44 0.90 -2.07
CA GLU A 76 9.23 1.46 -1.52
C GLU A 76 8.23 0.41 -1.03
N LEU A 77 7.57 0.71 0.09
CA LEU A 77 6.47 -0.08 0.64
C LEU A 77 5.14 0.68 0.55
N ALA A 78 4.07 -0.03 0.20
CA ALA A 78 2.70 0.48 0.29
C ALA A 78 1.98 -0.16 1.49
N LEU A 79 1.52 0.66 2.44
CA LEU A 79 0.92 0.21 3.70
C LEU A 79 -0.61 0.11 3.60
N PHE A 80 -1.15 -1.06 3.93
CA PHE A 80 -2.58 -1.32 4.03
C PHE A 80 -2.92 -1.79 5.45
N PRO A 81 -3.70 -1.03 6.22
CA PRO A 81 -4.01 -1.40 7.60
C PRO A 81 -5.10 -2.45 7.70
N HIS A 82 -4.98 -3.31 8.69
CA HIS A 82 -6.08 -4.12 9.21
C HIS A 82 -6.43 -3.60 10.61
N ILE A 83 -7.57 -2.96 10.71
CA ILE A 83 -8.05 -2.34 11.96
C ILE A 83 -8.95 -3.33 12.68
N GLU A 84 -8.75 -3.48 13.99
CA GLU A 84 -9.59 -4.31 14.85
C GLU A 84 -11.00 -3.73 14.94
N ASP A 85 -12.03 -4.58 14.94
CA ASP A 85 -13.44 -4.18 15.00
C ASP A 85 -13.75 -3.19 16.14
N GLY A 86 -13.06 -3.29 17.27
CA GLY A 86 -13.24 -2.38 18.41
C GLY A 86 -12.73 -0.95 18.18
N LYS A 87 -11.97 -0.69 17.10
CA LYS A 87 -11.44 0.62 16.75
C LYS A 87 -12.13 1.23 15.55
N THR A 88 -12.94 0.47 14.82
CA THR A 88 -13.75 0.99 13.71
C THR A 88 -14.92 1.81 14.26
N THR A 89 -15.27 2.89 13.55
CA THR A 89 -16.39 3.78 13.91
C THR A 89 -17.17 4.17 12.65
N ALA A 90 -18.39 4.66 12.80
CA ALA A 90 -19.18 5.10 11.64
C ALA A 90 -18.53 6.28 10.88
N ASP A 91 -17.74 7.10 11.57
CA ASP A 91 -17.04 8.26 11.00
C ASP A 91 -15.55 7.98 10.67
N GLY A 92 -15.07 6.76 10.83
CA GLY A 92 -13.71 6.36 10.46
C GLY A 92 -12.59 7.12 11.18
N ARG A 93 -12.85 7.71 12.36
CA ARG A 93 -11.92 8.63 13.04
C ARG A 93 -10.54 8.05 13.37
N GLU A 94 -10.41 6.72 13.44
CA GLU A 94 -9.11 6.07 13.66
C GLU A 94 -8.16 6.29 12.46
N ALA A 95 -8.69 6.60 11.26
CA ALA A 95 -7.90 6.89 10.07
C ALA A 95 -6.94 8.08 10.24
N PHE A 96 -7.37 9.08 11.00
CA PHE A 96 -6.60 10.31 11.26
C PHE A 96 -6.15 10.46 12.72
N ASN A 97 -6.12 9.36 13.46
CA ASN A 97 -5.52 9.30 14.79
C ASN A 97 -3.99 9.37 14.67
N ASP A 98 -3.37 10.44 15.19
CA ASP A 98 -1.92 10.62 15.13
C ASP A 98 -1.13 9.48 15.82
N ASP A 99 -1.75 8.75 16.77
CA ASP A 99 -1.20 7.56 17.42
C ASP A 99 -1.78 6.26 16.86
N GLY A 100 -2.48 6.32 15.74
CA GLY A 100 -3.05 5.19 15.02
C GLY A 100 -2.01 4.20 14.50
N LEU A 101 -2.47 3.02 14.12
CA LEU A 101 -1.59 1.94 13.64
C LEU A 101 -0.72 2.37 12.46
N VAL A 102 -1.30 3.03 11.44
CA VAL A 102 -0.59 3.47 10.23
C VAL A 102 0.48 4.49 10.58
N GLN A 103 0.11 5.53 11.35
CA GLN A 103 1.03 6.60 11.75
C GLN A 103 2.20 6.08 12.58
N ARG A 104 1.96 5.11 13.46
CA ARG A 104 3.03 4.43 14.23
C ARG A 104 3.92 3.57 13.34
N ALA A 105 3.35 2.86 12.37
CA ALA A 105 4.10 2.05 11.41
C ALA A 105 5.00 2.93 10.53
N VAL A 106 4.48 4.05 10.01
CA VAL A 106 5.26 5.04 9.23
C VAL A 106 6.42 5.57 10.06
N ARG A 107 6.17 6.06 11.28
CA ARG A 107 7.25 6.56 12.16
C ARG A 107 8.32 5.49 12.43
N ALA A 108 7.93 4.26 12.67
CA ALA A 108 8.85 3.16 12.91
C ALA A 108 9.72 2.85 11.67
N LEU A 109 9.12 2.82 10.48
CA LEU A 109 9.83 2.63 9.21
C LEU A 109 10.80 3.77 8.96
N LYS A 110 10.35 5.01 8.99
CA LYS A 110 11.20 6.19 8.70
C LYS A 110 12.32 6.39 9.73
N SER A 111 12.10 5.99 10.99
CA SER A 111 13.16 6.02 12.01
C SER A 111 14.27 5.00 11.74
N ARG A 112 13.94 3.80 11.23
CA ARG A 112 14.91 2.73 11.00
C ARG A 112 15.48 2.73 9.59
N PHE A 113 14.66 3.10 8.60
CA PHE A 113 14.98 3.06 7.17
C PHE A 113 14.61 4.40 6.52
N PRO A 114 15.34 5.49 6.79
CA PRO A 114 14.99 6.84 6.32
C PRO A 114 14.92 6.96 4.80
N GLU A 115 15.71 6.14 4.07
CA GLU A 115 15.76 6.16 2.61
C GLU A 115 14.70 5.26 1.94
N LEU A 116 14.00 4.42 2.71
CA LEU A 116 12.93 3.58 2.17
C LEU A 116 11.66 4.43 1.98
N GLY A 117 11.12 4.44 0.76
CA GLY A 117 9.86 5.11 0.45
C GLY A 117 8.67 4.44 1.16
N VAL A 118 7.75 5.25 1.65
CA VAL A 118 6.52 4.77 2.29
C VAL A 118 5.31 5.45 1.66
N ILE A 119 4.49 4.62 1.02
CA ILE A 119 3.16 5.01 0.52
C ILE A 119 2.12 4.62 1.56
N CYS A 120 1.22 5.52 1.89
CA CYS A 120 0.04 5.22 2.69
C CYS A 120 -1.21 5.25 1.82
N ASP A 121 -2.03 4.23 1.96
CA ASP A 121 -3.38 4.24 1.40
C ASP A 121 -4.24 5.28 2.13
N ASP A 122 -4.98 6.09 1.37
CA ASP A 122 -5.87 7.13 1.89
C ASP A 122 -7.31 6.78 1.52
N ALA A 123 -7.95 6.02 2.40
CA ALA A 123 -9.30 5.50 2.26
C ALA A 123 -9.89 5.22 3.64
N LEU A 124 -11.22 5.26 3.77
CA LEU A 124 -11.91 5.10 5.04
C LEU A 124 -12.47 3.69 5.28
N ASP A 125 -12.58 2.84 4.26
CA ASP A 125 -13.15 1.49 4.36
C ASP A 125 -12.53 0.62 5.47
N PRO A 126 -11.19 0.64 5.73
CA PRO A 126 -10.62 -0.14 6.82
C PRO A 126 -11.00 0.38 8.22
N PHE A 127 -11.47 1.63 8.32
CA PHE A 127 -11.70 2.34 9.57
C PHE A 127 -13.18 2.51 9.91
N THR A 128 -14.08 2.25 8.94
CA THR A 128 -15.52 2.38 9.13
C THR A 128 -16.18 1.06 9.52
N THR A 129 -17.21 1.13 10.36
CA THR A 129 -17.98 -0.06 10.79
C THR A 129 -18.80 -0.67 9.66
N HIS A 130 -19.11 0.10 8.63
CA HIS A 130 -19.90 -0.32 7.47
C HIS A 130 -19.03 -0.75 6.26
N GLY A 131 -17.70 -0.51 6.29
CA GLY A 131 -16.77 -0.94 5.25
C GLY A 131 -16.94 -0.25 3.90
N GLN A 132 -17.56 0.95 3.87
CA GLN A 132 -17.66 1.77 2.66
C GLN A 132 -16.46 2.72 2.57
N ASP A 133 -16.06 3.06 1.35
CA ASP A 133 -14.95 3.99 1.07
C ASP A 133 -15.26 5.41 1.56
N GLY A 134 -16.53 5.77 1.64
CA GLY A 134 -17.00 7.06 2.12
C GLY A 134 -17.89 6.96 3.35
N LEU A 135 -18.04 8.08 4.05
CA LEU A 135 -19.01 8.24 5.11
C LEU A 135 -20.45 8.12 4.53
N ILE A 136 -21.34 7.52 5.28
CA ILE A 136 -22.73 7.30 4.85
C ILE A 136 -23.72 7.93 5.83
N ASP A 137 -24.85 8.36 5.32
CA ASP A 137 -26.01 8.77 6.13
C ASP A 137 -26.85 7.57 6.60
N ASP A 138 -27.92 7.84 7.34
CA ASP A 138 -28.84 6.81 7.87
C ASP A 138 -29.57 6.02 6.75
N ALA A 139 -29.63 6.55 5.53
CA ALA A 139 -30.18 5.89 4.36
C ALA A 139 -29.15 5.07 3.58
N GLY A 140 -27.86 5.13 3.97
CA GLY A 140 -26.76 4.47 3.30
C GLY A 140 -26.23 5.23 2.08
N TYR A 141 -26.58 6.52 1.94
CA TYR A 141 -26.07 7.37 0.87
C TYR A 141 -24.68 7.93 1.25
N ILE A 142 -23.75 7.91 0.30
CA ILE A 142 -22.36 8.39 0.52
C ILE A 142 -22.35 9.91 0.57
N LEU A 143 -21.78 10.44 1.65
CA LEU A 143 -21.60 11.86 1.91
C LEU A 143 -20.24 12.30 1.35
N ASN A 144 -20.22 12.75 0.10
CA ASN A 144 -19.00 13.06 -0.64
C ASN A 144 -18.12 14.10 0.05
N ASP A 145 -18.67 15.26 0.38
CA ASP A 145 -17.89 16.40 0.88
C ASP A 145 -17.36 16.16 2.30
N GLU A 146 -18.16 15.51 3.16
CA GLU A 146 -17.76 15.08 4.49
C GLU A 146 -16.64 14.03 4.42
N THR A 147 -16.73 13.11 3.45
CA THR A 147 -15.71 12.11 3.20
C THR A 147 -14.40 12.75 2.76
N VAL A 148 -14.44 13.67 1.79
CA VAL A 148 -13.25 14.42 1.34
C VAL A 148 -12.60 15.16 2.52
N ALA A 149 -13.40 15.80 3.40
CA ALA A 149 -12.88 16.46 4.58
C ALA A 149 -12.17 15.50 5.56
N ALA A 150 -12.68 14.27 5.72
CA ALA A 150 -12.04 13.23 6.53
C ALA A 150 -10.75 12.71 5.88
N LEU A 151 -10.76 12.45 4.56
CA LEU A 151 -9.58 12.03 3.80
C LEU A 151 -8.44 13.06 3.88
N VAL A 152 -8.76 14.36 3.80
CA VAL A 152 -7.76 15.42 4.02
C VAL A 152 -7.11 15.32 5.40
N GLN A 153 -7.87 15.01 6.45
CA GLN A 153 -7.31 14.82 7.80
C GLN A 153 -6.42 13.57 7.86
N GLN A 154 -6.84 12.47 7.22
CA GLN A 154 -6.06 11.24 7.11
C GLN A 154 -4.74 11.50 6.40
N ALA A 155 -4.76 12.08 5.21
CA ALA A 155 -3.58 12.45 4.44
C ALA A 155 -2.60 13.32 5.25
N LEU A 156 -3.11 14.35 5.94
CA LEU A 156 -2.30 15.22 6.78
C LEU A 156 -1.68 14.48 7.97
N SER A 157 -2.40 13.55 8.60
CA SER A 157 -1.87 12.76 9.73
C SER A 157 -0.77 11.80 9.26
N GLN A 158 -0.94 11.17 8.10
CA GLN A 158 0.04 10.30 7.47
C GLN A 158 1.31 11.07 7.08
N ALA A 159 1.15 12.25 6.47
CA ALA A 159 2.26 13.13 6.11
C ALA A 159 3.05 13.61 7.36
N ARG A 160 2.36 14.00 8.45
CA ARG A 160 3.02 14.34 9.72
C ARG A 160 3.78 13.15 10.33
N ALA A 161 3.30 11.94 10.13
CA ALA A 161 3.99 10.72 10.57
C ALA A 161 5.26 10.44 9.76
N GLY A 162 5.41 11.05 8.56
CA GLY A 162 6.58 10.94 7.69
C GLY A 162 6.36 10.08 6.43
N ALA A 163 5.12 9.84 6.03
CA ALA A 163 4.83 9.19 4.75
C ALA A 163 5.40 10.03 3.59
N ASP A 164 5.99 9.37 2.60
CA ASP A 164 6.54 10.02 1.41
C ASP A 164 5.44 10.27 0.37
N PHE A 165 4.46 9.37 0.30
CA PHE A 165 3.31 9.47 -0.59
C PHE A 165 2.01 9.14 0.14
N VAL A 166 0.97 9.85 -0.26
CA VAL A 166 -0.42 9.56 0.09
C VAL A 166 -1.14 9.16 -1.19
N ALA A 167 -1.77 7.99 -1.19
CA ALA A 167 -2.38 7.40 -2.38
C ALA A 167 -3.90 7.25 -2.17
N PRO A 168 -4.71 8.25 -2.56
CA PRO A 168 -6.16 8.16 -2.44
C PRO A 168 -6.70 7.03 -3.34
N SER A 169 -7.30 6.03 -2.73
CA SER A 169 -7.93 4.89 -3.40
C SER A 169 -9.47 4.94 -3.33
N ASP A 170 -10.01 5.96 -2.67
CA ASP A 170 -11.43 6.23 -2.56
C ASP A 170 -12.06 6.61 -3.91
N MET A 171 -13.40 6.75 -3.92
CA MET A 171 -14.20 7.06 -5.11
C MET A 171 -14.89 8.42 -5.04
N MET A 172 -14.38 9.36 -4.19
CA MET A 172 -15.01 10.66 -4.01
C MET A 172 -14.64 11.63 -5.13
N ASP A 173 -15.57 12.55 -5.43
CA ASP A 173 -15.36 13.62 -6.38
C ASP A 173 -14.69 14.84 -5.69
N GLY A 174 -13.73 15.46 -6.37
CA GLY A 174 -13.14 16.74 -5.96
C GLY A 174 -12.07 16.65 -4.86
N ARG A 175 -11.47 15.47 -4.68
CA ARG A 175 -10.32 15.28 -3.79
C ARG A 175 -9.01 15.74 -4.42
#